data_194d23bf88e88cc8614bca8f7d980f12
#
_entry.id   194d23bf88e88cc8614bca8f7d980f12
#
_cell.length_a   1.000
_cell.length_b   1.000
_cell.length_c   1.000
_cell.angle_alpha   90.00
_cell.angle_beta   90.00
_cell.angle_gamma   90.00
#
_symmetry.space_group_name_H-M   'P 1'
#
loop_
_entity.id
_entity.type
_entity.pdbx_description
1 polymer ?
#
loop_
_entity_poly.entity_id
_entity_poly.type
_entity_poly.pdbx_seq_one_letter_code
_entity_poly.pdbx_strand_id
1 'polypeptide(L)'
;SAHIYYKDGGAFTWRDSISSSFGDGNVGYAVRYNGIDENGNGIPEGELIPGTDVRHSIYRAIHVYENTGEYVLSTSPVNRLDGIYNINFPNSGQVRFHIQATVRLTNDNTPNHSPLLFEPAVVDMGGADEIFRHTPNAFDPDGDSIVYRLIVPLHNVNNQVPNYDETLLETNIDLV
;
A
#
# COMPACT_ATOMS: atom_id res chain seq x y z
N SER A 1 2.65 -5.18 8.36
CA SER A 1 1.86 -5.75 7.25
C SER A 1 1.71 -4.75 6.11
N ALA A 2 1.56 -5.25 4.87
CA ALA A 2 1.22 -4.45 3.70
C ALA A 2 -0.18 -4.84 3.22
N HIS A 3 -1.03 -3.84 2.96
CA HIS A 3 -2.39 -4.02 2.45
C HIS A 3 -2.39 -3.66 0.96
N ILE A 4 -2.81 -4.59 0.10
CA ILE A 4 -2.81 -4.42 -1.34
C ILE A 4 -4.20 -4.74 -1.87
N TYR A 5 -4.74 -3.80 -2.64
CA TYR A 5 -6.02 -3.93 -3.34
C TYR A 5 -5.75 -4.16 -4.82
N TYR A 6 -6.42 -5.12 -5.43
CA TYR A 6 -6.21 -5.49 -6.82
C TYR A 6 -7.48 -6.06 -7.44
N LYS A 7 -7.54 -6.02 -8.76
CA LYS A 7 -8.64 -6.59 -9.51
C LYS A 7 -8.66 -8.11 -9.35
N ASP A 8 -9.81 -8.70 -9.03
CA ASP A 8 -10.00 -10.15 -8.95
C ASP A 8 -9.65 -10.82 -10.29
N GLY A 9 -8.97 -11.97 -10.22
CA GLY A 9 -8.42 -12.64 -11.42
C GLY A 9 -7.22 -11.94 -12.06
N GLY A 10 -6.76 -10.80 -11.52
CA GLY A 10 -5.55 -10.13 -11.95
C GLY A 10 -4.27 -10.81 -11.48
N ALA A 11 -3.12 -10.27 -11.90
CA ALA A 11 -1.80 -10.86 -11.62
C ALA A 11 -1.47 -11.03 -10.12
N PHE A 12 -2.09 -10.24 -9.24
CA PHE A 12 -1.92 -10.37 -7.80
C PHE A 12 -2.73 -11.52 -7.17
N THR A 13 -3.75 -12.03 -7.82
CA THR A 13 -4.57 -13.15 -7.30
C THR A 13 -3.67 -14.35 -6.94
N TRP A 14 -2.66 -14.60 -7.76
CA TRP A 14 -1.74 -15.75 -7.60
C TRP A 14 -0.40 -15.38 -6.97
N ARG A 15 -0.29 -14.21 -6.37
CA ARG A 15 0.94 -13.75 -5.74
C ARG A 15 0.93 -14.00 -4.23
N ASP A 16 1.42 -15.16 -3.83
CA ASP A 16 1.42 -15.62 -2.44
C ASP A 16 2.35 -14.82 -1.52
N SER A 17 3.39 -14.19 -2.09
CA SER A 17 4.34 -13.38 -1.33
C SER A 17 4.84 -12.17 -2.11
N ILE A 18 5.30 -11.16 -1.39
CA ILE A 18 5.97 -9.98 -1.94
C ILE A 18 7.33 -9.79 -1.28
N SER A 19 8.33 -9.44 -2.09
CA SER A 19 9.66 -9.09 -1.57
C SER A 19 9.59 -7.77 -0.82
N SER A 20 10.21 -7.73 0.35
CA SER A 20 10.19 -6.57 1.25
C SER A 20 11.59 -6.30 1.78
N SER A 21 12.00 -5.03 1.78
CA SER A 21 13.21 -4.56 2.46
C SER A 21 12.84 -4.12 3.87
N PHE A 22 13.70 -4.43 4.83
CA PHE A 22 13.50 -4.06 6.23
C PHE A 22 14.26 -2.80 6.64
N GLY A 23 15.04 -2.22 5.74
CA GLY A 23 15.75 -0.96 5.96
C GLY A 23 17.10 -1.07 6.69
N ASP A 24 17.47 -2.24 7.13
CA ASP A 24 18.74 -2.57 7.79
C ASP A 24 19.72 -3.31 6.88
N GLY A 25 19.45 -3.35 5.58
CA GLY A 25 20.18 -4.13 4.58
C GLY A 25 19.60 -5.51 4.32
N ASN A 26 18.69 -5.98 5.16
CA ASN A 26 18.05 -7.27 4.98
C ASN A 26 16.81 -7.17 4.08
N VAL A 27 16.58 -8.23 3.30
CA VAL A 27 15.42 -8.42 2.44
C VAL A 27 14.79 -9.77 2.77
N GLY A 28 13.49 -9.82 2.79
CA GLY A 28 12.72 -11.04 3.00
C GLY A 28 11.43 -11.06 2.22
N TYR A 29 10.55 -11.99 2.55
CA TYR A 29 9.25 -12.12 1.92
C TYR A 29 8.13 -11.92 2.95
N ALA A 30 7.20 -11.03 2.63
CA ALA A 30 5.92 -10.98 3.32
C ALA A 30 4.95 -11.93 2.60
N VAL A 31 4.34 -12.83 3.36
CA VAL A 31 3.42 -13.85 2.86
C VAL A 31 1.98 -13.39 3.11
N ARG A 32 1.11 -13.64 2.13
CA ARG A 32 -0.32 -13.35 2.26
C ARG A 32 -0.95 -14.29 3.30
N TYR A 33 -1.86 -13.76 4.12
CA TYR A 33 -2.42 -14.56 5.20
C TYR A 33 -3.95 -14.46 5.35
N ASN A 34 -4.61 -13.59 4.58
CA ASN A 34 -6.07 -13.40 4.67
C ASN A 34 -6.81 -14.02 3.50
N GLY A 35 -8.09 -14.31 3.71
CA GLY A 35 -8.96 -14.92 2.71
C GLY A 35 -9.08 -16.44 2.82
N ILE A 36 -9.46 -17.07 1.73
CA ILE A 36 -9.63 -18.51 1.60
C ILE A 36 -8.55 -19.04 0.66
N ASP A 37 -7.98 -20.19 0.97
CA ASP A 37 -7.08 -20.92 0.09
C ASP A 37 -7.92 -21.65 -0.99
N GLU A 38 -8.10 -20.99 -2.12
CA GLU A 38 -8.93 -21.46 -3.23
C GLU A 38 -8.21 -22.51 -4.09
N ASN A 39 -6.88 -22.47 -4.11
CA ASN A 39 -6.05 -23.35 -4.94
C ASN A 39 -5.43 -24.54 -4.18
N GLY A 40 -5.55 -24.59 -2.85
CA GLY A 40 -5.09 -25.68 -2.00
C GLY A 40 -3.58 -25.72 -1.76
N ASN A 41 -2.88 -24.60 -1.94
CA ASN A 41 -1.43 -24.52 -1.72
C ASN A 41 -1.05 -24.16 -0.27
N GLY A 42 -2.02 -23.95 0.60
CA GLY A 42 -1.85 -23.55 1.99
C GLY A 42 -1.73 -22.04 2.22
N ILE A 43 -1.88 -21.23 1.16
CA ILE A 43 -1.80 -19.77 1.23
C ILE A 43 -3.09 -19.17 0.65
N PRO A 44 -3.83 -18.37 1.43
CA PRO A 44 -5.12 -17.83 0.97
C PRO A 44 -4.94 -16.76 -0.12
N GLU A 45 -5.97 -16.57 -0.98
CA GLU A 45 -5.95 -15.65 -2.12
C GLU A 45 -6.43 -14.23 -1.83
N GLY A 46 -6.59 -13.85 -0.56
CA GLY A 46 -7.15 -12.56 -0.17
C GLY A 46 -8.67 -12.58 -0.12
N GLU A 47 -9.27 -11.47 0.28
CA GLU A 47 -10.71 -11.34 0.47
C GLU A 47 -11.33 -10.47 -0.63
N LEU A 48 -12.37 -11.00 -1.29
CA LEU A 48 -13.15 -10.20 -2.24
C LEU A 48 -13.99 -9.18 -1.47
N ILE A 49 -13.89 -7.91 -1.85
CA ILE A 49 -14.73 -6.85 -1.29
C ILE A 49 -16.14 -7.02 -1.84
N PRO A 50 -17.16 -7.22 -0.99
CA PRO A 50 -18.53 -7.47 -1.44
C PRO A 50 -19.06 -6.38 -2.38
N GLY A 51 -19.65 -6.80 -3.49
CA GLY A 51 -20.24 -5.90 -4.49
C GLY A 51 -19.23 -5.26 -5.45
N THR A 52 -17.96 -5.68 -5.41
CA THR A 52 -16.90 -5.20 -6.30
C THR A 52 -16.18 -6.36 -7.00
N ASP A 53 -15.32 -6.04 -7.95
CA ASP A 53 -14.33 -6.95 -8.54
C ASP A 53 -12.92 -6.73 -7.95
N VAL A 54 -12.84 -6.22 -6.73
CA VAL A 54 -11.60 -5.90 -6.03
C VAL A 54 -11.36 -6.88 -4.88
N ARG A 55 -10.17 -7.46 -4.84
CA ARG A 55 -9.67 -8.23 -3.69
C ARG A 55 -8.75 -7.38 -2.83
N HIS A 56 -8.81 -7.63 -1.53
CA HIS A 56 -7.91 -7.09 -0.53
C HIS A 56 -7.00 -8.20 -0.01
N SER A 57 -5.70 -8.06 -0.19
CA SER A 57 -4.69 -8.96 0.36
C SER A 57 -3.85 -8.27 1.43
N ILE A 58 -3.62 -8.99 2.51
CA ILE A 58 -2.75 -8.56 3.60
C ILE A 58 -1.51 -9.46 3.61
N TYR A 59 -0.36 -8.86 3.36
CA TYR A 59 0.94 -9.54 3.40
C TYR A 59 1.64 -9.22 4.71
N ARG A 60 2.15 -10.24 5.38
CA ARG A 60 2.81 -10.12 6.68
C ARG A 60 4.21 -10.72 6.64
N ALA A 61 5.16 -10.01 7.24
CA ALA A 61 6.49 -10.50 7.57
C ALA A 61 6.77 -10.21 9.04
N ILE A 62 7.69 -10.99 9.61
CA ILE A 62 8.27 -10.76 10.93
C ILE A 62 9.76 -10.54 10.71
N HIS A 63 10.31 -9.50 11.31
CA HIS A 63 11.72 -9.18 11.27
C HIS A 63 12.22 -8.75 12.64
N VAL A 64 13.42 -9.16 13.00
CA VAL A 64 14.07 -8.80 14.26
C VAL A 64 15.23 -7.88 13.96
N TYR A 65 15.21 -6.68 14.52
CA TYR A 65 16.31 -5.72 14.41
C TYR A 65 17.29 -5.92 15.56
N GLU A 66 18.58 -5.90 15.26
CA GLU A 66 19.64 -6.06 16.27
C GLU A 66 19.90 -4.75 17.04
N ASN A 67 19.59 -3.61 16.44
CA ASN A 67 19.88 -2.30 17.01
C ASN A 67 18.65 -1.41 17.02
N THR A 68 18.65 -0.41 17.89
CA THR A 68 17.73 0.72 17.82
C THR A 68 18.09 1.61 16.65
N GLY A 69 17.10 2.35 16.14
CA GLY A 69 17.31 3.23 15.00
C GLY A 69 16.03 3.52 14.24
N GLU A 70 16.17 4.20 13.14
CA GLU A 70 15.09 4.45 12.20
C GLU A 70 15.30 3.59 10.95
N TYR A 71 14.28 2.84 10.59
CA TYR A 71 14.30 1.88 9.49
C TYR A 71 13.17 2.16 8.51
N VAL A 72 13.48 2.18 7.22
CA VAL A 72 12.47 2.31 6.16
C VAL A 72 12.13 0.93 5.61
N LEU A 73 11.00 0.42 6.04
CA LEU A 73 10.44 -0.81 5.47
C LEU A 73 9.79 -0.48 4.13
N SER A 74 10.04 -1.29 3.12
CA SER A 74 9.45 -1.02 1.81
C SER A 74 9.21 -2.27 0.98
N THR A 75 8.25 -2.15 0.06
CA THR A 75 7.99 -3.12 -0.99
C THR A 75 7.64 -2.39 -2.28
N SER A 76 8.08 -2.92 -3.41
CA SER A 76 7.86 -2.30 -4.74
C SER A 76 7.34 -3.34 -5.72
N PRO A 77 6.13 -3.85 -5.53
CA PRO A 77 5.54 -4.82 -6.45
C PRO A 77 5.29 -4.19 -7.83
N VAL A 78 5.27 -5.04 -8.85
CA VAL A 78 4.86 -4.70 -10.21
C VAL A 78 3.35 -4.91 -10.39
N ASN A 79 2.83 -4.55 -11.55
CA ASN A 79 1.43 -4.72 -11.95
C ASN A 79 0.47 -3.67 -11.35
N ARG A 80 0.83 -2.40 -11.52
CA ARG A 80 -0.12 -1.31 -11.43
C ARG A 80 -1.16 -1.46 -12.55
N LEU A 81 -2.35 -0.93 -12.37
CA LEU A 81 -3.34 -0.88 -13.45
C LEU A 81 -2.80 -0.07 -14.63
N ASP A 82 -3.09 -0.50 -15.86
CA ASP A 82 -2.82 0.28 -17.07
C ASP A 82 -3.83 1.42 -17.23
N GLY A 83 -3.43 2.44 -17.98
CA GLY A 83 -4.31 3.55 -18.34
C GLY A 83 -4.51 4.59 -17.24
N ILE A 84 -3.69 4.61 -16.19
CA ILE A 84 -3.72 5.68 -15.20
C ILE A 84 -3.14 6.94 -15.84
N TYR A 85 -3.97 7.98 -16.02
CA TYR A 85 -3.64 9.16 -16.82
C TYR A 85 -2.42 9.93 -16.33
N ASN A 86 -2.25 10.07 -15.02
CA ASN A 86 -1.15 10.83 -14.43
C ASN A 86 0.10 9.99 -14.13
N ILE A 87 0.15 8.74 -14.55
CA ILE A 87 1.30 7.85 -14.33
C ILE A 87 1.71 7.21 -15.66
N ASN A 88 2.73 7.78 -16.33
CA ASN A 88 3.33 7.19 -17.54
C ASN A 88 2.29 6.66 -18.55
N PHE A 89 1.21 7.42 -18.77
CA PHE A 89 0.11 7.02 -19.66
C PHE A 89 0.61 6.69 -21.08
N PRO A 90 0.09 5.64 -21.75
CA PRO A 90 -0.92 4.67 -21.29
C PRO A 90 -0.34 3.47 -20.52
N ASN A 91 0.98 3.41 -20.32
CA ASN A 91 1.73 2.23 -19.87
C ASN A 91 1.98 2.25 -18.35
N SER A 92 1.02 2.70 -17.56
CA SER A 92 1.16 2.76 -16.09
C SER A 92 1.40 1.38 -15.44
N GLY A 93 0.92 0.29 -16.04
CA GLY A 93 1.16 -1.07 -15.57
C GLY A 93 2.64 -1.50 -15.59
N GLN A 94 3.48 -0.83 -16.37
CA GLN A 94 4.92 -1.06 -16.39
C GLN A 94 5.66 -0.34 -15.25
N VAL A 95 5.00 0.57 -14.56
CA VAL A 95 5.55 1.33 -13.44
C VAL A 95 5.25 0.60 -12.14
N ARG A 96 6.29 0.29 -11.37
CA ARG A 96 6.12 -0.30 -10.04
C ARG A 96 5.33 0.65 -9.15
N PHE A 97 4.50 0.13 -8.27
CA PHE A 97 4.02 0.92 -7.15
C PHE A 97 4.88 0.63 -5.91
N HIS A 98 5.15 1.67 -5.14
CA HIS A 98 6.02 1.59 -3.98
C HIS A 98 5.21 1.91 -2.73
N ILE A 99 5.34 1.06 -1.74
CA ILE A 99 4.78 1.26 -0.41
C ILE A 99 5.94 1.28 0.56
N GLN A 100 5.98 2.25 1.45
CA GLN A 100 6.97 2.31 2.52
C GLN A 100 6.36 2.78 3.83
N ALA A 101 6.99 2.38 4.92
CA ALA A 101 6.72 2.85 6.26
C ALA A 101 8.05 3.05 6.99
N THR A 102 8.14 4.08 7.81
CA THR A 102 9.28 4.29 8.69
C THR A 102 8.94 3.78 10.08
N VAL A 103 9.82 2.94 10.61
CA VAL A 103 9.73 2.42 11.97
C VAL A 103 10.89 2.97 12.77
N ARG A 104 10.61 3.52 13.95
CA ARG A 104 11.62 3.98 14.89
C ARG A 104 11.65 3.07 16.12
N LEU A 105 12.79 2.42 16.32
CA LEU A 105 13.05 1.55 17.47
C LEU A 105 13.86 2.30 18.52
N THR A 106 13.35 2.38 19.72
CA THR A 106 13.97 3.07 20.86
C THR A 106 14.28 2.07 22.00
N ASN A 107 15.11 2.47 22.96
CA ASN A 107 15.47 1.62 24.09
C ASN A 107 14.47 1.69 25.26
N ASP A 108 13.43 2.47 25.16
CA ASP A 108 12.49 2.72 26.26
C ASP A 108 11.42 1.64 26.43
N ASN A 109 11.45 0.59 25.58
CA ASN A 109 10.46 -0.49 25.54
C ASN A 109 9.01 -0.03 25.41
N THR A 110 8.78 1.20 24.95
CA THR A 110 7.43 1.67 24.67
C THR A 110 7.00 1.13 23.33
N PRO A 111 5.97 0.28 23.26
CA PRO A 111 5.46 -0.17 21.98
C PRO A 111 4.95 1.03 21.18
N ASN A 112 5.28 1.08 19.91
CA ASN A 112 4.70 2.04 18.96
C ASN A 112 4.08 1.27 17.80
N HIS A 113 2.79 1.48 17.60
CA HIS A 113 2.01 0.84 16.56
C HIS A 113 1.83 1.81 15.39
N SER A 114 1.81 1.27 14.18
CA SER A 114 1.46 2.08 13.00
C SER A 114 -0.04 2.36 12.98
N PRO A 115 -0.46 3.52 12.43
CA PRO A 115 -1.87 3.80 12.22
C PRO A 115 -2.56 2.72 11.40
N LEU A 116 -3.80 2.43 11.73
CA LEU A 116 -4.68 1.52 11.01
C LEU A 116 -5.59 2.34 10.09
N LEU A 117 -5.69 1.93 8.82
CA LEU A 117 -6.59 2.53 7.83
C LEU A 117 -7.81 1.62 7.66
N PHE A 118 -9.01 2.15 7.86
CA PHE A 118 -10.25 1.36 7.79
C PHE A 118 -10.99 1.53 6.46
N GLU A 119 -10.78 2.66 5.75
CA GLU A 119 -11.48 2.96 4.51
C GLU A 119 -10.50 2.90 3.32
N PRO A 120 -10.63 1.89 2.45
CA PRO A 120 -9.80 1.81 1.26
C PRO A 120 -10.32 2.77 0.17
N ALA A 121 -9.44 3.59 -0.39
CA ALA A 121 -9.77 4.52 -1.47
C ALA A 121 -10.38 3.86 -2.73
N VAL A 122 -10.13 2.57 -2.93
CA VAL A 122 -10.62 1.82 -4.10
C VAL A 122 -12.13 1.61 -4.14
N VAL A 123 -12.84 1.87 -3.04
CA VAL A 123 -14.30 1.77 -2.97
C VAL A 123 -14.99 3.12 -3.10
N ASP A 124 -14.23 4.21 -3.07
CA ASP A 124 -14.77 5.55 -3.24
C ASP A 124 -15.00 5.86 -4.72
N MET A 125 -16.10 6.54 -5.01
CA MET A 125 -16.44 6.98 -6.35
C MET A 125 -16.51 8.50 -6.40
N GLY A 126 -15.79 9.10 -7.36
CA GLY A 126 -15.88 10.52 -7.67
C GLY A 126 -16.75 10.77 -8.92
N GLY A 127 -17.50 11.85 -8.93
CA GLY A 127 -18.18 12.37 -10.13
C GLY A 127 -17.24 13.25 -10.94
N ALA A 128 -17.49 13.37 -12.26
CA ALA A 128 -16.82 14.37 -13.09
C ALA A 128 -17.26 15.78 -12.61
N ASP A 129 -16.29 16.70 -12.56
CA ASP A 129 -16.50 18.10 -12.13
C ASP A 129 -16.96 18.28 -10.66
N GLU A 130 -16.78 17.23 -9.83
CA GLU A 130 -17.06 17.29 -8.39
C GLU A 130 -15.78 17.18 -7.57
N ILE A 131 -15.80 17.78 -6.36
CA ILE A 131 -14.70 17.60 -5.42
C ILE A 131 -14.72 16.15 -4.92
N PHE A 132 -13.68 15.41 -5.21
CA PHE A 132 -13.49 14.08 -4.64
C PHE A 132 -13.04 14.19 -3.18
N ARG A 133 -13.84 13.66 -2.28
CA ARG A 133 -13.52 13.60 -0.85
C ARG A 133 -13.23 12.15 -0.46
N HIS A 134 -12.09 11.95 0.18
CA HIS A 134 -11.70 10.66 0.71
C HIS A 134 -11.23 10.83 2.15
N THR A 135 -11.82 10.06 3.04
CA THR A 135 -11.39 9.95 4.43
C THR A 135 -10.81 8.55 4.64
N PRO A 136 -9.49 8.39 4.80
CA PRO A 136 -8.90 7.07 5.06
C PRO A 136 -9.36 6.45 6.39
N ASN A 137 -10.06 7.20 7.23
CA ASN A 137 -10.58 6.77 8.53
C ASN A 137 -9.48 6.06 9.33
N ALA A 138 -8.36 6.73 9.53
CA ALA A 138 -7.23 6.18 10.23
C ALA A 138 -7.39 6.31 11.75
N PHE A 139 -6.92 5.31 12.45
CA PHE A 139 -6.86 5.27 13.91
C PHE A 139 -5.45 4.87 14.33
N ASP A 140 -4.85 5.63 15.24
CA ASP A 140 -3.60 5.28 15.87
C ASP A 140 -3.85 4.63 17.24
N PRO A 141 -3.39 3.37 17.44
CA PRO A 141 -3.63 2.64 18.71
C PRO A 141 -2.95 3.28 19.93
N ASP A 142 -1.90 4.05 19.72
CA ASP A 142 -1.14 4.71 20.78
C ASP A 142 -1.68 6.12 21.09
N GLY A 143 -2.65 6.58 20.31
CA GLY A 143 -3.29 7.90 20.46
C GLY A 143 -2.51 9.04 19.82
N ASP A 144 -1.57 8.73 18.92
CA ASP A 144 -0.79 9.72 18.20
C ASP A 144 -1.63 10.50 17.18
N SER A 145 -1.24 11.74 16.93
CA SER A 145 -1.89 12.59 15.94
C SER A 145 -1.60 12.12 14.52
N ILE A 146 -2.65 12.00 13.70
CA ILE A 146 -2.55 11.56 12.32
C ILE A 146 -2.68 12.78 11.39
N VAL A 147 -1.82 12.85 10.36
CA VAL A 147 -1.87 13.87 9.32
C VAL A 147 -1.78 13.20 7.96
N TYR A 148 -2.68 13.57 7.05
CA TYR A 148 -2.68 13.11 5.67
C TYR A 148 -1.98 14.11 4.74
N ARG A 149 -1.27 13.59 3.75
CA ARG A 149 -0.63 14.40 2.71
C ARG A 149 -0.72 13.70 1.37
N LEU A 150 -1.00 14.44 0.31
CA LEU A 150 -0.77 13.98 -1.06
C LEU A 150 0.71 14.11 -1.39
N ILE A 151 1.26 13.08 -1.98
CA ILE A 151 2.65 13.06 -2.44
C ILE A 151 2.71 12.52 -3.87
N VAL A 152 3.72 12.91 -4.63
CA VAL A 152 4.02 12.25 -5.89
C VAL A 152 4.33 10.78 -5.62
N PRO A 153 3.64 9.84 -6.28
CA PRO A 153 3.86 8.42 -6.04
C PRO A 153 5.30 8.02 -6.32
N LEU A 154 5.78 7.05 -5.56
CA LEU A 154 7.10 6.47 -5.78
C LEU A 154 6.98 5.16 -6.57
N HIS A 155 8.01 4.83 -7.32
CA HIS A 155 8.17 3.51 -7.94
C HIS A 155 9.29 2.69 -7.29
N ASN A 156 10.10 3.34 -6.46
CA ASN A 156 11.18 2.74 -5.66
C ASN A 156 11.52 3.70 -4.51
N VAL A 157 12.35 3.27 -3.56
CA VAL A 157 12.83 4.14 -2.45
C VAL A 157 13.42 5.43 -3.02
N ASN A 158 12.92 6.57 -2.60
CA ASN A 158 13.35 7.92 -3.01
C ASN A 158 13.27 8.22 -4.52
N ASN A 159 12.63 7.37 -5.32
CA ASN A 159 12.45 7.62 -6.74
C ASN A 159 10.96 7.80 -7.07
N GLN A 160 10.63 8.96 -7.58
CA GLN A 160 9.29 9.27 -8.05
C GLN A 160 8.94 8.48 -9.31
N VAL A 161 7.65 8.27 -9.51
CA VAL A 161 7.12 7.67 -10.74
C VAL A 161 7.56 8.51 -11.95
N PRO A 162 8.12 7.88 -12.99
CA PRO A 162 8.50 8.60 -14.19
C PRO A 162 7.28 9.18 -14.90
N ASN A 163 7.46 10.35 -15.52
CA ASN A 163 6.42 11.05 -16.27
C ASN A 163 5.11 11.24 -15.48
N TYR A 164 5.24 11.53 -14.20
CA TYR A 164 4.08 11.86 -13.37
C TYR A 164 3.55 13.25 -13.74
N ASP A 165 2.28 13.32 -14.05
CA ASP A 165 1.61 14.58 -14.37
C ASP A 165 0.88 15.14 -13.14
N GLU A 166 1.51 16.09 -12.46
CA GLU A 166 0.96 16.74 -11.28
C GLU A 166 -0.27 17.62 -11.60
N THR A 167 -0.41 18.09 -12.83
CA THR A 167 -1.53 18.96 -13.22
C THR A 167 -2.87 18.24 -13.16
N LEU A 168 -2.86 16.92 -13.27
CA LEU A 168 -4.05 16.09 -13.13
C LEU A 168 -4.45 15.80 -11.68
N LEU A 169 -3.60 16.18 -10.71
CA LEU A 169 -3.96 16.17 -9.27
C LEU A 169 -4.64 17.44 -8.82
N GLU A 170 -4.62 18.46 -9.68
CA GLU A 170 -5.06 19.77 -9.27
C GLU A 170 -6.54 19.81 -8.93
N THR A 171 -6.81 20.38 -7.80
CA THR A 171 -7.96 21.15 -7.37
C THR A 171 -9.14 20.39 -6.78
N ASN A 172 -9.28 19.09 -6.92
CA ASN A 172 -10.52 18.41 -6.56
C ASN A 172 -10.39 17.27 -5.52
N ILE A 173 -9.29 17.22 -4.76
CA ILE A 173 -9.14 16.25 -3.68
C ILE A 173 -9.10 16.98 -2.34
N ASP A 174 -10.08 16.67 -1.49
CA ASP A 174 -10.14 17.13 -0.11
C ASP A 174 -9.90 15.94 0.81
N LEU A 175 -8.81 15.97 1.58
CA LEU A 175 -8.50 14.95 2.59
C LEU A 175 -9.04 15.42 3.93
N VAL A 176 -10.04 14.74 4.43
CA VAL A 176 -10.75 15.05 5.70
C VAL A 176 -10.46 14.02 6.76
#